data_49e26befd16951980ce527b93e7a4ca1
#
_entry.id   49e26befd16951980ce527b93e7a4ca1
#
_cell.length_a   1.000
_cell.length_b   1.000
_cell.length_c   1.000
_cell.angle_alpha   90.00
_cell.angle_beta   90.00
_cell.angle_gamma   90.00
#
_symmetry.space_group_name_H-M   'P 1'
#
loop_
_entity.id
_entity.type
_entity.pdbx_description
1 polymer ?
#
loop_
_entity_poly.entity_id
_entity_poly.type
_entity_poly.pdbx_seq_one_letter_code
_entity_poly.pdbx_strand_id
1 'polypeptide(L)'
;MKKFRILSLLTMCLAAMFLFSGCGVKHGSPEGVVKSLVKYSEKGKEKKVLNCYGTDKNTDEEIKKEAENMIAYYDAMKSKGITLVSCDEIQDYQTYSLVYISYEVKLKKDKAYPKIETYLVKKDKKKYYVMPAKEITSEMSQAAASAYKTFMTTDAYKEYQKSHDAFILKNPSFEEEVAMKLQQ
;
A
#
# COMPACT_ATOMS: atom_id res chain seq x y z
N MET A 1 -24.83 20.72 21.02
CA MET A 1 -23.90 19.55 21.04
C MET A 1 -23.72 18.85 19.69
N LYS A 2 -24.70 18.82 18.77
CA LYS A 2 -24.54 18.20 17.43
C LYS A 2 -23.59 18.96 16.49
N LYS A 3 -23.49 20.27 16.56
CA LYS A 3 -22.62 21.10 15.70
C LYS A 3 -21.11 20.90 15.99
N PHE A 4 -20.72 20.57 17.23
CA PHE A 4 -19.32 20.33 17.60
C PHE A 4 -18.78 18.99 17.06
N ARG A 5 -19.62 17.98 16.92
CA ARG A 5 -19.21 16.66 16.39
C ARG A 5 -18.97 16.69 14.86
N ILE A 6 -19.72 17.51 14.15
CA ILE A 6 -19.55 17.67 12.68
C ILE A 6 -18.26 18.43 12.36
N LEU A 7 -17.91 19.41 13.18
CA LEU A 7 -16.66 20.17 13.00
C LEU A 7 -15.40 19.30 13.27
N SER A 8 -15.48 18.38 14.26
CA SER A 8 -14.41 17.44 14.55
C SER A 8 -14.18 16.41 13.44
N LEU A 9 -15.24 15.93 12.79
CA LEU A 9 -15.14 15.02 11.66
C LEU A 9 -14.57 15.70 10.40
N LEU A 10 -14.92 16.96 10.16
CA LEU A 10 -14.40 17.73 9.02
C LEU A 10 -12.91 18.05 9.18
N THR A 11 -12.44 18.33 10.41
CA THR A 11 -11.02 18.58 10.71
C THR A 11 -10.18 17.30 10.55
N MET A 12 -10.73 16.13 10.84
CA MET A 12 -10.03 14.86 10.69
C MET A 12 -9.84 14.48 9.21
N CYS A 13 -10.80 14.78 8.35
CA CYS A 13 -10.66 14.58 6.89
C CYS A 13 -9.67 15.55 6.24
N LEU A 14 -9.52 16.79 6.74
CA LEU A 14 -8.53 17.73 6.20
C LEU A 14 -7.08 17.37 6.59
N ALA A 15 -6.87 16.76 7.76
CA ALA A 15 -5.53 16.35 8.20
C ALA A 15 -4.94 15.23 7.33
N ALA A 16 -5.76 14.35 6.74
CA ALA A 16 -5.31 13.27 5.88
C ALA A 16 -4.79 13.73 4.51
N MET A 17 -5.18 14.91 4.02
CA MET A 17 -4.73 15.43 2.72
C MET A 17 -3.31 16.00 2.70
N PHE A 18 -2.72 16.35 3.84
CA PHE A 18 -1.39 16.99 3.91
C PHE A 18 -0.20 16.02 3.88
N LEU A 19 -0.40 14.71 3.97
CA LEU A 19 0.69 13.75 4.12
C LEU A 19 1.41 13.35 2.81
N PHE A 20 0.90 13.78 1.65
CA PHE A 20 1.48 13.40 0.35
C PHE A 20 2.36 14.48 -0.32
N SER A 21 2.59 15.63 0.31
CA SER A 21 3.28 16.76 -0.33
C SER A 21 4.82 16.73 -0.30
N GLY A 22 5.44 15.65 0.15
CA GLY A 22 6.91 15.50 0.14
C GLY A 22 7.44 14.99 -1.21
N CYS A 23 8.49 15.63 -1.75
CA CYS A 23 9.13 15.27 -3.03
C CYS A 23 10.03 14.02 -2.98
N GLY A 24 10.17 13.33 -1.83
CA GLY A 24 11.05 12.17 -1.61
C GLY A 24 10.36 10.98 -0.97
N VAL A 25 11.07 9.84 -0.94
CA VAL A 25 10.66 8.66 -0.17
C VAL A 25 10.73 8.98 1.32
N LYS A 26 9.70 8.61 2.08
CA LYS A 26 9.61 8.89 3.52
C LYS A 26 10.14 7.71 4.33
N HIS A 27 11.44 7.73 4.61
CA HIS A 27 12.11 6.67 5.38
C HIS A 27 12.02 6.84 6.91
N GLY A 28 11.29 7.83 7.41
CA GLY A 28 11.24 8.16 8.84
C GLY A 28 10.34 7.23 9.68
N SER A 29 9.46 6.46 9.04
CA SER A 29 8.62 5.46 9.70
C SER A 29 8.26 4.31 8.76
N PRO A 30 7.84 3.14 9.29
CA PRO A 30 7.40 2.00 8.48
C PRO A 30 6.25 2.38 7.53
N GLU A 31 5.22 3.07 8.03
CA GLU A 31 4.07 3.51 7.23
C GLU A 31 4.49 4.56 6.18
N GLY A 32 5.47 5.39 6.50
CA GLY A 32 6.00 6.42 5.60
C GLY A 32 6.59 5.82 4.32
N VAL A 33 7.40 4.76 4.47
CA VAL A 33 8.01 4.09 3.31
C VAL A 33 6.97 3.29 2.52
N VAL A 34 6.02 2.62 3.17
CA VAL A 34 4.93 1.88 2.50
C VAL A 34 4.01 2.83 1.72
N LYS A 35 3.60 3.95 2.32
CA LYS A 35 2.86 5.01 1.60
C LYS A 35 3.62 5.55 0.40
N SER A 36 4.95 5.68 0.52
CA SER A 36 5.80 6.13 -0.57
C SER A 36 5.88 5.09 -1.69
N LEU A 37 6.01 3.80 -1.35
CA LEU A 37 6.04 2.70 -2.30
C LEU A 37 4.78 2.70 -3.17
N VAL A 38 3.60 2.63 -2.57
CA VAL A 38 2.30 2.61 -3.26
C VAL A 38 2.13 3.87 -4.13
N LYS A 39 2.42 5.05 -3.57
CA LYS A 39 2.34 6.32 -4.30
C LYS A 39 3.23 6.38 -5.54
N TYR A 40 4.47 5.91 -5.43
CA TYR A 40 5.43 6.00 -6.53
C TYR A 40 5.26 4.88 -7.54
N SER A 41 4.77 3.71 -7.15
CA SER A 41 4.37 2.65 -8.07
C SER A 41 3.19 3.09 -8.94
N GLU A 42 2.16 3.69 -8.34
CA GLU A 42 1.02 4.24 -9.07
C GLU A 42 1.43 5.34 -10.07
N LYS A 43 2.47 6.12 -9.74
CA LYS A 43 3.00 7.18 -10.61
C LYS A 43 4.04 6.70 -11.63
N GLY A 44 4.34 5.42 -11.71
CA GLY A 44 5.37 4.88 -12.60
C GLY A 44 6.78 5.44 -12.30
N LYS A 45 7.09 5.77 -11.02
CA LYS A 45 8.36 6.37 -10.65
C LYS A 45 9.37 5.33 -10.16
N GLU A 46 9.83 4.45 -11.07
CA GLU A 46 10.69 3.31 -10.79
C GLU A 46 11.84 3.62 -9.83
N LYS A 47 12.64 4.67 -10.07
CA LYS A 47 13.75 5.05 -9.19
C LYS A 47 13.31 5.36 -7.74
N LYS A 48 12.09 5.86 -7.54
CA LYS A 48 11.54 6.10 -6.22
C LYS A 48 11.01 4.81 -5.59
N VAL A 49 10.47 3.90 -6.39
CA VAL A 49 10.07 2.55 -5.96
C VAL A 49 11.30 1.79 -5.49
N LEU A 50 12.37 1.74 -6.29
CA LEU A 50 13.65 1.12 -5.92
C LEU A 50 14.24 1.73 -4.64
N ASN A 51 14.14 3.04 -4.47
CA ASN A 51 14.59 3.71 -3.25
C ASN A 51 13.79 3.29 -2.01
N CYS A 52 12.52 2.90 -2.15
CA CYS A 52 11.75 2.34 -1.03
C CYS A 52 12.30 0.99 -0.55
N TYR A 53 12.95 0.23 -1.40
CA TYR A 53 13.68 -1.01 -1.07
C TYR A 53 15.11 -0.76 -0.54
N GLY A 54 15.55 0.49 -0.51
CA GLY A 54 16.92 0.85 -0.09
C GLY A 54 17.99 0.64 -1.16
N THR A 55 17.60 0.59 -2.41
CA THR A 55 18.48 0.35 -3.54
C THR A 55 18.41 1.48 -4.58
N ASP A 56 19.37 1.50 -5.51
CA ASP A 56 19.51 2.52 -6.54
C ASP A 56 19.75 1.90 -7.93
N LYS A 57 20.52 2.59 -8.75
CA LYS A 57 20.80 2.19 -10.14
C LYS A 57 21.56 0.85 -10.31
N ASN A 58 22.26 0.36 -9.29
CA ASN A 58 22.98 -0.92 -9.31
C ASN A 58 22.16 -2.02 -8.64
N THR A 59 20.88 -1.94 -8.75
CA THR A 59 19.91 -2.82 -8.13
C THR A 59 19.97 -4.21 -8.74
N ASP A 60 19.84 -5.20 -7.88
CA ASP A 60 19.59 -6.58 -8.25
C ASP A 60 18.36 -6.71 -9.16
N GLU A 61 18.48 -7.52 -10.20
CA GLU A 61 17.43 -7.66 -11.23
C GLU A 61 16.10 -8.19 -10.67
N GLU A 62 16.13 -8.99 -9.58
CA GLU A 62 14.90 -9.47 -8.95
C GLU A 62 14.12 -8.32 -8.29
N ILE A 63 14.82 -7.42 -7.57
CA ILE A 63 14.18 -6.25 -6.96
C ILE A 63 13.67 -5.29 -8.03
N LYS A 64 14.42 -5.13 -9.12
CA LYS A 64 14.00 -4.31 -10.24
C LYS A 64 12.72 -4.86 -10.88
N LYS A 65 12.68 -6.16 -11.14
CA LYS A 65 11.50 -6.83 -11.67
C LYS A 65 10.30 -6.72 -10.72
N GLU A 66 10.51 -6.82 -9.40
CA GLU A 66 9.44 -6.60 -8.41
C GLU A 66 8.89 -5.18 -8.51
N ALA A 67 9.75 -4.16 -8.61
CA ALA A 67 9.35 -2.77 -8.78
C ALA A 67 8.59 -2.53 -10.10
N GLU A 68 9.06 -3.11 -11.21
CA GLU A 68 8.40 -3.06 -12.52
C GLU A 68 7.02 -3.70 -12.48
N ASN A 69 6.88 -4.87 -11.85
CA ASN A 69 5.61 -5.56 -11.68
C ASN A 69 4.60 -4.73 -10.89
N MET A 70 5.04 -4.07 -9.82
CA MET A 70 4.18 -3.16 -9.05
C MET A 70 3.67 -1.99 -9.91
N ILE A 71 4.52 -1.40 -10.73
CA ILE A 71 4.14 -0.31 -11.66
C ILE A 71 3.15 -0.84 -12.71
N ALA A 72 3.49 -1.97 -13.35
CA ALA A 72 2.65 -2.59 -14.38
C ALA A 72 1.24 -2.90 -13.88
N TYR A 73 1.11 -3.27 -12.59
CA TYR A 73 -0.19 -3.52 -11.99
C TYR A 73 -1.12 -2.29 -12.01
N TYR A 74 -0.60 -1.10 -11.69
CA TYR A 74 -1.39 0.14 -11.76
C TYR A 74 -1.70 0.55 -13.20
N ASP A 75 -0.78 0.30 -14.13
CA ASP A 75 -1.00 0.55 -15.56
C ASP A 75 -2.08 -0.39 -16.11
N ALA A 76 -2.08 -1.68 -15.73
CA ALA A 76 -3.10 -2.65 -16.11
C ALA A 76 -4.51 -2.24 -15.62
N MET A 77 -4.61 -1.68 -14.43
CA MET A 77 -5.86 -1.09 -13.90
C MET A 77 -6.25 0.21 -14.60
N LYS A 78 -5.35 0.85 -15.35
CA LYS A 78 -5.53 2.22 -15.88
C LYS A 78 -5.82 3.24 -14.77
N SER A 79 -5.04 3.15 -13.69
CA SER A 79 -5.15 4.04 -12.53
C SER A 79 -5.14 5.52 -12.93
N LYS A 80 -5.90 6.33 -12.21
CA LYS A 80 -5.95 7.80 -12.30
C LYS A 80 -5.46 8.47 -11.02
N GLY A 81 -4.95 7.69 -10.10
CA GLY A 81 -4.48 8.12 -8.79
C GLY A 81 -5.00 7.23 -7.69
N ILE A 82 -4.52 7.48 -6.49
CA ILE A 82 -4.93 6.76 -5.29
C ILE A 82 -5.46 7.74 -4.23
N THR A 83 -6.38 7.25 -3.41
CA THR A 83 -6.82 7.90 -2.16
C THR A 83 -6.46 7.00 -1.01
N LEU A 84 -5.59 7.46 -0.10
CA LEU A 84 -5.26 6.71 1.11
C LEU A 84 -6.47 6.67 2.04
N VAL A 85 -6.79 5.48 2.54
CA VAL A 85 -7.80 5.26 3.58
C VAL A 85 -7.11 5.14 4.95
N SER A 86 -6.20 4.18 5.10
CA SER A 86 -5.44 3.97 6.33
C SER A 86 -4.09 3.31 6.02
N CYS A 87 -3.14 3.44 6.94
CA CYS A 87 -1.87 2.71 6.87
C CYS A 87 -1.26 2.73 8.25
N ASP A 88 -1.06 1.55 8.81
CA ASP A 88 -0.57 1.39 10.17
C ASP A 88 0.21 0.09 10.34
N GLU A 89 0.96 -0.01 11.43
CA GLU A 89 1.69 -1.21 11.78
C GLU A 89 0.74 -2.24 12.38
N ILE A 90 0.73 -3.46 11.82
CA ILE A 90 0.00 -4.61 12.40
C ILE A 90 0.78 -5.20 13.56
N GLN A 91 2.10 -5.38 13.37
CA GLN A 91 2.98 -6.01 14.34
C GLN A 91 4.42 -5.52 14.19
N ASP A 92 5.06 -5.16 15.31
CA ASP A 92 6.50 -4.91 15.41
C ASP A 92 7.20 -6.19 15.90
N TYR A 93 8.23 -6.62 15.15
CA TYR A 93 9.12 -7.76 15.47
C TYR A 93 10.52 -7.30 15.89
N GLN A 94 10.70 -6.02 16.29
CA GLN A 94 11.96 -5.37 16.68
C GLN A 94 12.92 -5.10 15.52
N THR A 95 13.23 -6.09 14.68
CA THR A 95 14.12 -5.96 13.51
C THR A 95 13.38 -5.63 12.22
N TYR A 96 12.10 -5.94 12.17
CA TYR A 96 11.20 -5.63 11.07
C TYR A 96 9.78 -5.46 11.60
N SER A 97 8.91 -4.84 10.81
CA SER A 97 7.50 -4.65 11.12
C SER A 97 6.63 -5.17 9.97
N LEU A 98 5.44 -5.67 10.30
CA LEU A 98 4.37 -5.91 9.34
C LEU A 98 3.45 -4.68 9.30
N VAL A 99 3.34 -4.05 8.14
CA VAL A 99 2.55 -2.83 7.92
C VAL A 99 1.44 -3.13 6.91
N TYR A 100 0.21 -2.67 7.19
CA TYR A 100 -0.85 -2.66 6.18
C TYR A 100 -1.05 -1.26 5.62
N ILE A 101 -1.55 -1.22 4.39
CA ILE A 101 -2.05 -0.01 3.75
C ILE A 101 -3.38 -0.31 3.07
N SER A 102 -4.41 0.48 3.39
CA SER A 102 -5.71 0.46 2.73
C SER A 102 -5.89 1.75 1.94
N TYR A 103 -6.30 1.62 0.69
CA TYR A 103 -6.45 2.75 -0.22
C TYR A 103 -7.44 2.42 -1.34
N GLU A 104 -7.89 3.44 -2.05
CA GLU A 104 -8.73 3.31 -3.23
C GLU A 104 -7.94 3.70 -4.48
N VAL A 105 -7.95 2.85 -5.49
CA VAL A 105 -7.44 3.17 -6.83
C VAL A 105 -8.53 3.85 -7.62
N LYS A 106 -8.31 5.11 -7.99
CA LYS A 106 -9.23 5.88 -8.84
C LYS A 106 -9.18 5.34 -10.27
N LEU A 107 -10.33 5.02 -10.82
CA LEU A 107 -10.50 4.52 -12.17
C LEU A 107 -11.29 5.52 -13.02
N LYS A 108 -11.49 5.20 -14.31
CA LYS A 108 -12.38 5.97 -15.18
C LYS A 108 -13.83 5.92 -14.67
N LYS A 109 -14.64 6.92 -15.05
CA LYS A 109 -16.08 7.03 -14.71
C LYS A 109 -16.33 7.07 -13.20
N ASP A 110 -15.46 7.78 -12.45
CA ASP A 110 -15.56 7.98 -10.99
C ASP A 110 -15.66 6.69 -10.16
N LYS A 111 -15.18 5.58 -10.71
CA LYS A 111 -15.05 4.33 -9.97
C LYS A 111 -13.81 4.38 -9.09
N ALA A 112 -13.91 3.80 -7.91
CA ALA A 112 -12.80 3.62 -6.98
C ALA A 112 -12.71 2.14 -6.59
N TYR A 113 -11.56 1.51 -6.86
CA TYR A 113 -11.31 0.12 -6.51
C TYR A 113 -10.59 0.04 -5.16
N PRO A 114 -11.24 -0.50 -4.12
CA PRO A 114 -10.64 -0.64 -2.81
C PRO A 114 -9.53 -1.70 -2.81
N LYS A 115 -8.39 -1.38 -2.20
CA LYS A 115 -7.28 -2.30 -2.00
C LYS A 115 -6.79 -2.27 -0.57
N ILE A 116 -6.31 -3.42 -0.11
CA ILE A 116 -5.51 -3.56 1.09
C ILE A 116 -4.29 -4.41 0.76
N GLU A 117 -3.13 -3.98 1.22
CA GLU A 117 -1.86 -4.69 1.02
C GLU A 117 -1.07 -4.69 2.32
N THR A 118 -0.19 -5.66 2.48
CA THR A 118 0.72 -5.75 3.62
C THR A 118 2.16 -5.86 3.14
N TYR A 119 3.05 -5.25 3.89
CA TYR A 119 4.48 -5.22 3.58
C TYR A 119 5.29 -5.50 4.83
N LEU A 120 6.36 -6.28 4.68
CA LEU A 120 7.41 -6.35 5.69
C LEU A 120 8.37 -5.18 5.48
N VAL A 121 8.66 -4.49 6.55
CA VAL A 121 9.51 -3.29 6.55
C VAL A 121 10.65 -3.50 7.52
N LYS A 122 11.90 -3.42 7.05
CA LYS A 122 13.11 -3.48 7.89
C LYS A 122 13.58 -2.11 8.31
N LYS A 123 14.21 -2.04 9.48
CA LYS A 123 14.90 -0.85 9.96
C LYS A 123 16.39 -0.99 9.74
N ASP A 124 16.99 -0.04 9.04
CA ASP A 124 18.45 0.11 8.94
C ASP A 124 18.86 1.46 9.51
N LYS A 125 19.56 1.43 10.65
CA LYS A 125 19.95 2.63 11.43
C LYS A 125 18.73 3.48 11.80
N LYS A 126 18.56 4.62 11.13
CA LYS A 126 17.44 5.57 11.37
C LYS A 126 16.42 5.59 10.22
N LYS A 127 16.52 4.65 9.28
CA LYS A 127 15.67 4.61 8.10
C LYS A 127 14.91 3.28 8.01
N TYR A 128 13.76 3.35 7.39
CA TYR A 128 12.89 2.20 7.12
C TYR A 128 12.85 1.91 5.63
N TYR A 129 12.85 0.63 5.27
CA TYR A 129 12.84 0.14 3.90
C TYR A 129 11.88 -1.04 3.78
N VAL A 130 11.13 -1.09 2.69
CA VAL A 130 10.33 -2.28 2.38
C VAL A 130 11.26 -3.43 2.06
N MET A 131 10.97 -4.61 2.59
CA MET A 131 11.75 -5.81 2.32
C MET A 131 11.36 -6.38 0.96
N PRO A 132 12.31 -6.58 0.04
CA PRO A 132 12.03 -7.30 -1.21
C PRO A 132 11.75 -8.78 -0.92
N ALA A 133 10.99 -9.44 -1.78
CA ALA A 133 10.55 -10.82 -1.59
C ALA A 133 11.70 -11.78 -1.27
N LYS A 134 12.85 -11.61 -1.90
CA LYS A 134 14.05 -12.44 -1.69
C LYS A 134 14.67 -12.35 -0.30
N GLU A 135 14.39 -11.30 0.46
CA GLU A 135 14.87 -11.13 1.83
C GLU A 135 13.90 -11.71 2.88
N ILE A 136 12.71 -12.11 2.47
CA ILE A 136 11.66 -12.59 3.36
C ILE A 136 11.87 -14.10 3.59
N THR A 137 12.20 -14.47 4.83
CA THR A 137 12.38 -15.89 5.20
C THR A 137 11.03 -16.58 5.42
N SER A 138 11.04 -17.92 5.44
CA SER A 138 9.85 -18.71 5.76
C SER A 138 9.29 -18.38 7.14
N GLU A 139 10.16 -18.14 8.14
CA GLU A 139 9.74 -17.78 9.49
C GLU A 139 9.06 -16.41 9.51
N MET A 140 9.61 -15.42 8.79
CA MET A 140 8.99 -14.10 8.65
C MET A 140 7.62 -14.21 7.98
N SER A 141 7.50 -15.03 6.93
CA SER A 141 6.23 -15.25 6.24
C SER A 141 5.19 -15.91 7.14
N GLN A 142 5.57 -16.89 7.96
CA GLN A 142 4.68 -17.55 8.91
C GLN A 142 4.23 -16.58 10.02
N ALA A 143 5.16 -15.81 10.58
CA ALA A 143 4.84 -14.81 11.59
C ALA A 143 3.90 -13.73 11.04
N ALA A 144 4.17 -13.22 9.83
CA ALA A 144 3.32 -12.26 9.15
C ALA A 144 1.91 -12.83 8.87
N ALA A 145 1.82 -14.08 8.39
CA ALA A 145 0.53 -14.74 8.16
C ALA A 145 -0.29 -14.91 9.45
N SER A 146 0.36 -15.19 10.57
CA SER A 146 -0.31 -15.28 11.87
C SER A 146 -0.85 -13.92 12.33
N ALA A 147 -0.04 -12.86 12.24
CA ALA A 147 -0.47 -11.50 12.57
C ALA A 147 -1.58 -11.02 11.64
N TYR A 148 -1.49 -11.34 10.35
CA TYR A 148 -2.53 -10.98 9.36
C TYR A 148 -3.87 -11.64 9.67
N LYS A 149 -3.90 -12.90 10.13
CA LYS A 149 -5.15 -13.54 10.57
C LYS A 149 -5.84 -12.75 11.69
N THR A 150 -5.07 -12.24 12.64
CA THR A 150 -5.61 -11.38 13.70
C THR A 150 -6.10 -10.05 13.14
N PHE A 151 -5.33 -9.44 12.23
CA PHE A 151 -5.71 -8.20 11.56
C PHE A 151 -7.04 -8.33 10.79
N MET A 152 -7.31 -9.48 10.16
CA MET A 152 -8.59 -9.73 9.46
C MET A 152 -9.82 -9.64 10.37
N THR A 153 -9.67 -9.69 11.69
CA THR A 153 -10.78 -9.52 12.64
C THR A 153 -11.07 -8.07 13.00
N THR A 154 -10.19 -7.14 12.61
CA THR A 154 -10.30 -5.69 12.92
C THR A 154 -11.36 -4.99 12.09
N ASP A 155 -11.84 -3.86 12.59
CA ASP A 155 -12.81 -3.04 11.85
C ASP A 155 -12.21 -2.48 10.55
N ALA A 156 -10.92 -2.11 10.55
CA ALA A 156 -10.23 -1.64 9.35
C ALA A 156 -10.27 -2.65 8.20
N TYR A 157 -10.05 -3.93 8.49
CA TYR A 157 -10.14 -4.99 7.49
C TYR A 157 -11.59 -5.24 7.05
N LYS A 158 -12.54 -5.28 7.98
CA LYS A 158 -13.96 -5.48 7.68
C LYS A 158 -14.54 -4.37 6.81
N GLU A 159 -14.16 -3.12 7.06
CA GLU A 159 -14.56 -1.98 6.22
C GLU A 159 -14.00 -2.08 4.80
N TYR A 160 -12.72 -2.45 4.68
CA TYR A 160 -12.13 -2.76 3.38
C TYR A 160 -12.92 -3.86 2.68
N GLN A 161 -13.13 -5.02 3.32
CA GLN A 161 -13.82 -6.16 2.73
C GLN A 161 -15.22 -5.77 2.24
N LYS A 162 -16.00 -5.07 3.06
CA LYS A 162 -17.33 -4.57 2.67
C LYS A 162 -17.27 -3.69 1.41
N SER A 163 -16.28 -2.79 1.34
CA SER A 163 -16.11 -1.87 0.19
C SER A 163 -15.68 -2.63 -1.06
N HIS A 164 -14.76 -3.59 -0.90
CA HIS A 164 -14.27 -4.45 -1.98
C HIS A 164 -15.39 -5.33 -2.55
N ASP A 165 -16.16 -6.01 -1.70
CA ASP A 165 -17.28 -6.85 -2.12
C ASP A 165 -18.35 -6.04 -2.86
N ALA A 166 -18.64 -4.83 -2.38
CA ALA A 166 -19.57 -3.92 -3.05
C ALA A 166 -19.06 -3.44 -4.42
N PHE A 167 -17.73 -3.29 -4.58
CA PHE A 167 -17.13 -2.96 -5.87
C PHE A 167 -17.20 -4.14 -6.84
N ILE A 168 -16.81 -5.35 -6.40
CA ILE A 168 -16.81 -6.56 -7.23
C ILE A 168 -18.23 -6.93 -7.67
N LEU A 169 -19.22 -6.81 -6.78
CA LEU A 169 -20.62 -7.03 -7.15
C LEU A 169 -21.07 -6.16 -8.35
N LYS A 170 -20.56 -4.94 -8.44
CA LYS A 170 -20.85 -4.01 -9.55
C LYS A 170 -19.92 -4.17 -10.75
N ASN A 171 -18.79 -4.85 -10.60
CA ASN A 171 -17.73 -4.99 -11.60
C ASN A 171 -17.15 -6.41 -11.58
N PRO A 172 -17.92 -7.46 -11.83
CA PRO A 172 -17.54 -8.85 -11.54
C PRO A 172 -16.31 -9.36 -12.32
N SER A 173 -16.02 -8.81 -13.51
CA SER A 173 -14.87 -9.21 -14.32
C SER A 173 -13.64 -8.31 -14.13
N PHE A 174 -13.67 -7.33 -13.24
CA PHE A 174 -12.62 -6.32 -13.15
C PHE A 174 -11.24 -6.92 -12.84
N GLU A 175 -11.15 -7.79 -11.85
CA GLU A 175 -9.87 -8.41 -11.46
C GLU A 175 -9.34 -9.37 -12.52
N GLU A 176 -10.21 -10.13 -13.17
CA GLU A 176 -9.85 -10.99 -14.29
C GLU A 176 -9.32 -10.18 -15.49
N GLU A 177 -9.97 -9.07 -15.83
CA GLU A 177 -9.51 -8.16 -16.88
C GLU A 177 -8.12 -7.56 -16.57
N VAL A 178 -7.86 -7.23 -15.29
CA VAL A 178 -6.53 -6.74 -14.86
C VAL A 178 -5.51 -7.86 -14.97
N ALA A 179 -5.81 -9.06 -14.49
CA ALA A 179 -4.92 -10.22 -14.56
C ALA A 179 -4.55 -10.57 -16.00
N MET A 180 -5.51 -10.57 -16.94
CA MET A 180 -5.25 -10.82 -18.37
C MET A 180 -4.29 -9.81 -18.98
N LYS A 181 -4.35 -8.53 -18.59
CA LYS A 181 -3.43 -7.51 -19.10
C LYS A 181 -2.00 -7.63 -18.56
N LEU A 182 -1.83 -8.24 -17.37
CA LEU A 182 -0.51 -8.50 -16.81
C LEU A 182 0.21 -9.69 -17.45
N GLN A 183 -0.51 -10.51 -18.23
CA GLN A 183 0.04 -11.66 -18.94
C GLN A 183 0.46 -11.33 -20.38
N GLN A 184 0.15 -10.14 -20.88
CA GLN A 184 0.50 -9.66 -22.21
C GLN A 184 1.84 -8.93 -22.22
#